data_4e1bed9c665995df110ce53d50c2428f
#
_entry.id   4e1bed9c665995df110ce53d50c2428f
#
_cell.length_a   1.000
_cell.length_b   1.000
_cell.length_c   1.000
_cell.angle_alpha   90.00
_cell.angle_beta   90.00
_cell.angle_gamma   90.00
#
_symmetry.space_group_name_H-M   'P 1'
#
loop_
_entity.id
_entity.type
_entity.pdbx_description
1 polymer ?
#
loop_
_entity_poly.entity_id
_entity_poly.type
_entity_poly.pdbx_seq_one_letter_code
_entity_poly.pdbx_strand_id
1 'polypeptide(L)'
;MEKLKDEGKSHEMGMHTEQLAGRTQQIFFSPTEEENFTYPHAYDVDFNKRAEFDAREMDIRGINLKIRELMSQGYGTIVVKNPLAKHSLGVGILNRLQLYFEGSLGYFGCGLIDGPNIRIKGRVGWSCAENMMSGTVLIETTQQVMGRTGPP
;
A
#
# COMPACT_ATOMS: atom_id res chain seq x y z
N MET A 1 -35.90 7.86 -10.50
CA MET A 1 -35.11 7.25 -10.34
C MET A 1 -34.88 7.14 -10.66
N GLU A 2 -35.17 7.63 -10.70
CA GLU A 2 -34.36 7.17 -10.63
C GLU A 2 -33.87 6.89 -10.83
N LYS A 3 -34.07 7.50 -10.97
CA LYS A 3 -33.12 6.99 -10.83
C LYS A 3 -32.68 6.45 -10.83
N LEU A 4 -33.12 7.01 -10.88
CA LEU A 4 -32.23 6.26 -10.52
C LEU A 4 -32.19 6.00 -10.92
N LYS A 5 -32.49 6.29 -10.93
CA LYS A 5 -32.08 5.74 -10.95
C LYS A 5 -31.70 5.24 -11.31
N ASP A 6 -32.30 6.01 -11.47
CA ASP A 6 -31.52 5.26 -11.53
C ASP A 6 -31.42 4.99 -11.82
N GLU A 7 -31.69 5.47 -11.94
CA GLU A 7 -31.20 4.78 -11.82
C GLU A 7 -30.75 4.27 -11.61
N GLY A 8 -31.53 5.03 -11.57
CA GLY A 8 -30.86 4.26 -11.02
C GLY A 8 -30.56 4.05 -11.17
N LYS A 9 -30.26 4.48 -11.07
CA LYS A 9 -29.68 3.95 -10.89
C LYS A 9 -28.98 3.49 -10.94
N SER A 10 -29.64 4.04 -10.88
CA SER A 10 -28.75 3.35 -10.69
C SER A 10 -28.28 3.36 -10.82
N HIS A 11 -28.31 3.91 -10.85
CA HIS A 11 -27.59 3.58 -10.61
C HIS A 11 -27.18 3.17 -10.75
N GLU A 12 -27.34 3.29 -10.52
CA GLU A 12 -26.72 2.54 -10.34
C GLU A 12 -25.99 2.02 -10.55
N MET A 13 -26.42 2.57 -10.54
CA MET A 13 -25.59 1.86 -10.44
C MET A 13 -25.02 1.46 -10.97
N GLY A 14 -25.44 1.92 -11.50
CA GLY A 14 -24.69 1.25 -11.59
C GLY A 14 -24.36 0.94 -12.03
N MET A 15 -24.47 1.16 -12.01
CA MET A 15 -23.96 0.58 -11.98
C MET A 15 -23.67 0.02 -12.42
N HIS A 16 -23.84 -0.15 -12.80
CA HIS A 16 -23.32 -0.82 -12.85
C HIS A 16 -22.76 -1.39 -13.51
N THR A 17 -22.66 -1.66 -13.89
CA THR A 17 -22.42 -2.17 -14.30
C THR A 17 -22.22 -2.70 -14.66
N GLU A 18 -22.46 -3.01 -14.77
CA GLU A 18 -22.39 -3.30 -14.60
C GLU A 18 -22.30 -3.82 -14.02
N GLN A 19 -22.80 -4.12 -13.41
CA GLN A 19 -22.62 -4.32 -12.49
C GLN A 19 -21.80 -4.98 -11.70
N LEU A 20 -22.07 -5.86 -11.06
CA LEU A 20 -21.01 -6.36 -10.52
C LEU A 20 -19.81 -5.68 -10.94
N ALA A 21 -19.61 -5.76 -12.07
CA ALA A 21 -18.51 -5.02 -12.59
C ALA A 21 -18.71 -3.60 -12.29
N GLY A 22 -19.90 -3.18 -12.24
CA GLY A 22 -20.14 -1.82 -11.91
C GLY A 22 -19.60 -1.46 -10.56
N ARG A 23 -19.74 -2.35 -9.64
CA ARG A 23 -19.25 -2.07 -8.32
C ARG A 23 -17.76 -2.01 -8.30
N THR A 24 -17.12 -2.88 -9.01
CA THR A 24 -15.69 -2.84 -9.08
C THR A 24 -15.20 -1.55 -9.66
N GLN A 25 -15.87 -1.05 -10.66
CA GLN A 25 -15.47 0.20 -11.21
C GLN A 25 -15.54 1.33 -10.23
N GLN A 26 -16.56 1.36 -9.44
CA GLN A 26 -16.64 2.40 -8.46
C GLN A 26 -15.46 2.40 -7.54
N ILE A 27 -15.01 1.26 -7.18
CA ILE A 27 -13.88 1.20 -6.30
C ILE A 27 -12.66 1.78 -6.96
N PHE A 28 -12.47 1.47 -8.22
CA PHE A 28 -11.25 1.89 -8.82
C PHE A 28 -11.17 3.33 -9.20
N PHE A 29 -12.26 3.91 -9.61
CA PHE A 29 -12.09 5.24 -10.08
C PHE A 29 -12.70 6.26 -9.19
N SER A 30 -13.06 5.89 -8.05
CA SER A 30 -13.67 6.80 -7.14
C SER A 30 -12.87 8.07 -7.08
N PRO A 31 -13.31 9.09 -7.61
CA PRO A 31 -12.52 10.29 -7.71
C PRO A 31 -12.46 11.06 -6.44
N THR A 32 -13.43 10.93 -5.64
CA THR A 32 -13.40 11.65 -4.40
C THR A 32 -12.99 10.69 -3.36
N GLU A 33 -11.91 10.12 -3.64
CA GLU A 33 -11.43 9.08 -2.82
C GLU A 33 -11.27 9.47 -1.42
N GLU A 34 -11.01 10.67 -1.21
CA GLU A 34 -10.75 11.07 0.11
C GLU A 34 -11.88 10.75 1.02
N GLU A 35 -13.07 10.97 0.58
CA GLU A 35 -14.12 10.71 1.51
C GLU A 35 -14.50 9.28 1.53
N ASN A 36 -14.01 8.53 0.58
CA ASN A 36 -14.45 7.17 0.49
C ASN A 36 -13.61 6.20 1.23
N PHE A 37 -12.38 6.54 1.46
CA PHE A 37 -11.48 5.57 2.01
C PHE A 37 -10.87 6.01 3.29
N THR A 38 -11.63 6.74 4.05
CA THR A 38 -11.17 7.15 5.35
C THR A 38 -11.77 6.20 6.36
N TYR A 39 -10.95 5.36 6.92
CA TYR A 39 -11.41 4.49 7.98
C TYR A 39 -11.60 5.31 9.24
N PRO A 40 -12.50 4.91 10.11
CA PRO A 40 -12.76 5.69 11.32
C PRO A 40 -11.53 5.99 12.15
N HIS A 41 -10.53 5.15 12.06
CA HIS A 41 -9.33 5.35 12.85
C HIS A 41 -8.12 5.66 11.99
N ALA A 42 -8.34 6.09 10.76
CA ALA A 42 -7.22 6.44 9.89
C ALA A 42 -6.56 7.69 10.40
N TYR A 43 -5.27 7.79 10.16
CA TYR A 43 -4.52 8.97 10.56
C TYR A 43 -4.51 9.98 9.44
N ASP A 44 -4.51 11.24 9.83
CA ASP A 44 -4.42 12.32 8.86
C ASP A 44 -2.93 12.59 8.66
N VAL A 45 -2.41 12.23 7.51
CA VAL A 45 -0.99 12.34 7.26
C VAL A 45 -0.69 13.35 6.18
N ASP A 46 0.48 13.96 6.26
CA ASP A 46 0.94 14.95 5.30
C ASP A 46 2.05 14.31 4.47
N PHE A 47 1.83 14.15 3.19
CA PHE A 47 2.81 13.50 2.31
C PHE A 47 4.11 14.29 2.21
N ASN A 48 4.09 15.55 2.55
CA ASN A 48 5.31 16.34 2.54
C ASN A 48 6.11 16.17 3.82
N LYS A 49 5.55 15.51 4.81
CA LYS A 49 6.24 15.30 6.06
C LYS A 49 6.88 13.93 6.01
N ARG A 50 8.21 13.92 6.04
CA ARG A 50 8.97 12.71 5.75
C ARG A 50 9.75 12.25 6.97
N ALA A 51 9.79 10.96 7.19
CA ALA A 51 10.56 10.36 8.26
C ALA A 51 11.36 9.18 7.70
N GLU A 52 12.50 8.92 8.30
CA GLU A 52 13.33 7.77 7.93
C GLU A 52 13.79 7.08 9.19
N PHE A 53 13.93 5.78 9.11
CA PHE A 53 14.56 5.06 10.22
C PHE A 53 15.23 3.81 9.69
N ASP A 54 16.21 3.34 10.45
CA ASP A 54 17.00 2.17 10.09
C ASP A 54 16.45 0.98 10.85
N ALA A 55 16.01 -0.03 10.11
CA ALA A 55 15.37 -1.19 10.69
C ALA A 55 16.33 -2.32 10.99
N ARG A 56 17.63 -2.10 10.76
CA ARG A 56 18.59 -3.19 10.83
C ARG A 56 18.55 -3.93 12.16
N GLU A 57 18.47 -3.19 13.25
CA GLU A 57 18.49 -3.81 14.57
C GLU A 57 17.10 -4.01 15.17
N MET A 58 16.05 -3.85 14.39
CA MET A 58 14.70 -3.94 14.90
C MET A 58 14.07 -5.26 14.48
N ASP A 59 13.18 -5.77 15.32
CA ASP A 59 12.44 -6.95 14.95
C ASP A 59 11.21 -6.57 14.14
N ILE A 60 10.50 -7.57 13.64
CA ILE A 60 9.35 -7.35 12.76
C ILE A 60 8.31 -6.48 13.45
N ARG A 61 7.99 -6.82 14.68
CA ARG A 61 6.96 -6.08 15.40
C ARG A 61 7.39 -4.64 15.62
N GLY A 62 8.64 -4.44 15.96
CA GLY A 62 9.14 -3.09 16.20
C GLY A 62 9.07 -2.24 14.96
N ILE A 63 9.40 -2.81 13.80
CA ILE A 63 9.35 -2.07 12.56
C ILE A 63 7.91 -1.67 12.24
N ASN A 64 6.99 -2.61 12.34
CA ASN A 64 5.60 -2.31 12.03
C ASN A 64 4.99 -1.30 13.01
N LEU A 65 5.35 -1.39 14.28
CA LEU A 65 4.88 -0.41 15.24
C LEU A 65 5.48 0.96 14.98
N LYS A 66 6.73 1.01 14.54
CA LYS A 66 7.36 2.29 14.24
C LYS A 66 6.66 2.97 13.08
N ILE A 67 6.29 2.21 12.06
CA ILE A 67 5.55 2.77 10.94
C ILE A 67 4.23 3.34 11.45
N ARG A 68 3.52 2.61 12.29
CA ARG A 68 2.25 3.11 12.80
C ARG A 68 2.44 4.34 13.66
N GLU A 69 3.49 4.35 14.47
CA GLU A 69 3.75 5.50 15.30
C GLU A 69 3.99 6.73 14.46
N LEU A 70 4.76 6.60 13.40
CA LEU A 70 5.05 7.74 12.53
C LEU A 70 3.78 8.21 11.82
N MET A 71 2.91 7.28 11.41
CA MET A 71 1.65 7.69 10.83
C MET A 71 0.82 8.47 11.83
N SER A 72 0.82 8.04 13.07
CA SER A 72 0.02 8.73 14.09
C SER A 72 0.54 10.12 14.37
N GLN A 73 1.80 10.37 14.05
CA GLN A 73 2.40 11.69 14.20
C GLN A 73 2.26 12.53 12.94
N GLY A 74 1.54 12.03 11.95
CA GLY A 74 1.25 12.80 10.75
C GLY A 74 2.24 12.63 9.60
N TYR A 75 3.21 11.74 9.73
CA TYR A 75 4.16 11.54 8.65
C TYR A 75 3.50 10.76 7.52
N GLY A 76 3.44 11.36 6.35
CA GLY A 76 2.83 10.73 5.19
C GLY A 76 3.83 10.11 4.24
N THR A 77 5.11 10.30 4.46
CA THR A 77 6.16 9.65 3.68
C THR A 77 7.16 9.05 4.66
N ILE A 78 7.32 7.75 4.60
CA ILE A 78 8.16 7.03 5.55
C ILE A 78 9.14 6.17 4.77
N VAL A 79 10.41 6.25 5.14
CA VAL A 79 11.45 5.44 4.50
C VAL A 79 12.02 4.49 5.54
N VAL A 80 11.99 3.21 5.23
CA VAL A 80 12.51 2.16 6.10
C VAL A 80 13.79 1.63 5.46
N LYS A 81 14.90 1.83 6.14
CA LYS A 81 16.19 1.39 5.62
C LYS A 81 16.55 0.05 6.22
N ASN A 82 17.22 -0.76 5.45
CA ASN A 82 17.77 -2.05 5.89
C ASN A 82 16.73 -2.98 6.51
N PRO A 83 15.67 -3.30 5.76
CA PRO A 83 14.69 -4.25 6.28
C PRO A 83 15.23 -5.68 6.34
N LEU A 84 16.29 -5.98 5.60
CA LEU A 84 17.02 -7.25 5.68
C LEU A 84 16.12 -8.46 5.47
N ALA A 85 15.25 -8.37 4.50
CA ALA A 85 14.38 -9.49 4.09
C ALA A 85 13.54 -10.06 5.23
N LYS A 86 13.19 -9.23 6.18
CA LYS A 86 12.31 -9.69 7.25
C LYS A 86 10.91 -9.89 6.72
N HIS A 87 10.19 -10.81 7.34
CA HIS A 87 8.84 -11.17 6.89
C HIS A 87 7.80 -10.22 7.45
N SER A 88 6.67 -10.17 6.81
CA SER A 88 5.46 -9.48 7.32
C SER A 88 5.68 -8.02 7.67
N LEU A 89 6.47 -7.32 6.88
CA LEU A 89 6.65 -5.89 7.08
C LEU A 89 5.63 -5.11 6.25
N GLY A 90 5.15 -4.02 6.80
CA GLY A 90 4.20 -3.16 6.11
C GLY A 90 2.83 -3.79 6.00
N VAL A 91 2.45 -4.63 6.95
CA VAL A 91 1.20 -5.38 6.88
C VAL A 91 0.07 -4.59 7.53
N GLY A 92 -1.10 -4.68 6.94
CA GLY A 92 -2.30 -4.13 7.56
C GLY A 92 -2.36 -2.62 7.58
N ILE A 93 -1.76 -1.96 6.60
CA ILE A 93 -1.81 -0.51 6.55
C ILE A 93 -3.10 -0.11 5.83
N LEU A 94 -4.00 0.52 6.56
CA LEU A 94 -5.29 0.93 6.03
C LEU A 94 -5.35 2.44 5.93
N ASN A 95 -4.28 3.02 5.46
CA ASN A 95 -4.12 4.46 5.45
C ASN A 95 -3.48 4.87 4.15
N ARG A 96 -3.77 6.06 3.70
CA ARG A 96 -3.00 6.63 2.61
C ARG A 96 -1.64 6.96 3.16
N LEU A 97 -0.62 6.51 2.46
CA LEU A 97 0.73 6.64 2.96
C LEU A 97 1.68 6.40 1.80
N GLN A 98 2.83 7.06 1.81
CA GLN A 98 3.90 6.72 0.89
C GLN A 98 4.97 6.04 1.72
N LEU A 99 5.21 4.77 1.42
CA LEU A 99 6.13 3.96 2.22
C LEU A 99 7.20 3.40 1.31
N TYR A 100 8.45 3.64 1.66
CA TYR A 100 9.59 3.16 0.88
C TYR A 100 10.42 2.21 1.72
N PHE A 101 10.65 1.01 1.17
CA PHE A 101 11.58 0.08 1.79
C PHE A 101 12.86 0.08 0.96
N GLU A 102 13.96 0.42 1.58
CA GLU A 102 15.25 0.40 0.91
C GLU A 102 15.95 -0.91 1.23
N GLY A 103 15.48 -1.96 0.61
CA GLY A 103 16.00 -3.29 0.79
C GLY A 103 14.92 -4.31 0.57
N SER A 104 15.29 -5.57 0.62
CA SER A 104 14.39 -6.67 0.32
C SER A 104 13.46 -6.98 1.48
N LEU A 105 12.30 -7.52 1.15
CA LEU A 105 11.35 -8.00 2.15
C LEU A 105 11.24 -9.51 2.03
N GLY A 106 10.86 -10.15 3.11
CA GLY A 106 10.63 -11.58 3.11
C GLY A 106 9.21 -11.92 2.71
N TYR A 107 8.66 -12.95 3.33
CA TYR A 107 7.32 -13.43 2.97
C TYR A 107 6.25 -12.49 3.49
N PHE A 108 5.15 -12.44 2.78
CA PHE A 108 3.94 -11.72 3.19
C PHE A 108 4.21 -10.24 3.46
N GLY A 109 5.13 -9.65 2.71
CA GLY A 109 5.34 -8.21 2.82
C GLY A 109 4.16 -7.45 2.28
N CYS A 110 3.79 -6.39 2.92
CA CYS A 110 2.72 -5.49 2.49
C CYS A 110 1.39 -6.20 2.31
N GLY A 111 1.10 -7.20 3.14
CA GLY A 111 -0.17 -7.89 3.06
C GLY A 111 -1.29 -7.09 3.68
N LEU A 112 -2.52 -7.34 3.26
CA LEU A 112 -3.73 -6.77 3.85
C LEU A 112 -3.70 -5.24 3.88
N ILE A 113 -3.28 -4.62 2.78
CA ILE A 113 -3.19 -3.15 2.74
C ILE A 113 -4.38 -2.57 1.99
N ASP A 114 -4.69 -1.33 2.33
CA ASP A 114 -5.77 -0.60 1.67
C ASP A 114 -5.41 0.87 1.73
N GLY A 115 -4.90 1.40 0.63
CA GLY A 115 -4.62 2.81 0.50
C GLY A 115 -3.17 3.24 0.29
N PRO A 116 -2.16 2.53 0.81
CA PRO A 116 -0.81 3.06 0.72
C PRO A 116 -0.20 2.85 -0.65
N ASN A 117 0.78 3.68 -0.98
CA ASN A 117 1.63 3.48 -2.13
C ASN A 117 2.99 3.07 -1.59
N ILE A 118 3.42 1.88 -1.96
CA ILE A 118 4.62 1.29 -1.39
C ILE A 118 5.62 1.02 -2.48
N ARG A 119 6.87 1.38 -2.24
CA ARG A 119 7.94 1.11 -3.18
C ARG A 119 9.01 0.29 -2.47
N ILE A 120 9.40 -0.80 -3.06
CA ILE A 120 10.38 -1.71 -2.47
C ILE A 120 11.57 -1.78 -3.40
N LYS A 121 12.73 -1.34 -2.92
CA LYS A 121 13.95 -1.41 -3.69
C LYS A 121 14.69 -2.67 -3.29
N GLY A 122 14.36 -3.77 -3.93
CA GLY A 122 14.96 -5.04 -3.60
C GLY A 122 14.09 -6.15 -4.12
N ARG A 123 14.10 -7.27 -3.43
CA ARG A 123 13.30 -8.42 -3.80
C ARG A 123 12.23 -8.63 -2.75
N VAL A 124 11.25 -9.42 -3.11
CA VAL A 124 10.20 -9.79 -2.17
C VAL A 124 10.06 -11.29 -2.16
N GLY A 125 9.55 -11.81 -1.06
CA GLY A 125 9.29 -13.23 -0.95
C GLY A 125 7.88 -13.56 -1.40
N TRP A 126 7.42 -14.75 -1.02
CA TRP A 126 6.11 -15.21 -1.41
C TRP A 126 5.01 -14.39 -0.72
N SER A 127 3.88 -14.35 -1.35
CA SER A 127 2.69 -13.69 -0.82
C SER A 127 2.86 -12.21 -0.57
N CYS A 128 3.67 -11.55 -1.40
CA CYS A 128 3.79 -10.10 -1.31
C CYS A 128 2.48 -9.47 -1.73
N ALA A 129 2.03 -8.49 -0.97
CA ALA A 129 0.80 -7.74 -1.23
C ALA A 129 -0.43 -8.64 -1.27
N GLU A 130 -0.41 -9.71 -0.52
CA GLU A 130 -1.54 -10.62 -0.51
C GLU A 130 -2.76 -9.93 0.10
N ASN A 131 -3.91 -10.13 -0.51
CA ASN A 131 -5.17 -9.51 -0.06
C ASN A 131 -5.10 -7.98 -0.04
N MET A 132 -4.42 -7.43 -1.02
CA MET A 132 -4.36 -6.00 -1.20
C MET A 132 -5.70 -5.50 -1.73
N MET A 133 -6.23 -4.45 -1.14
CA MET A 133 -7.51 -3.91 -1.54
C MET A 133 -7.38 -2.67 -2.40
N SER A 134 -6.45 -1.81 -2.06
CA SER A 134 -6.18 -0.65 -2.90
C SER A 134 -4.78 -0.15 -2.60
N GLY A 135 -4.30 0.77 -3.43
CA GLY A 135 -2.96 1.28 -3.30
C GLY A 135 -2.07 0.71 -4.40
N THR A 136 -0.77 0.88 -4.24
CA THR A 136 0.19 0.45 -5.23
C THR A 136 1.39 -0.18 -4.53
N VAL A 137 1.88 -1.28 -5.08
CA VAL A 137 3.13 -1.86 -4.60
C VAL A 137 4.05 -1.99 -5.81
N LEU A 138 5.14 -1.22 -5.80
CA LEU A 138 6.11 -1.24 -6.89
C LEU A 138 7.39 -1.87 -6.40
N ILE A 139 7.85 -2.90 -7.08
CA ILE A 139 9.04 -3.62 -6.68
C ILE A 139 10.12 -3.34 -7.71
N GLU A 140 11.24 -2.78 -7.26
CA GLU A 140 12.35 -2.44 -8.13
C GLU A 140 13.53 -3.32 -7.76
N THR A 141 13.82 -4.28 -8.61
CA THR A 141 14.89 -5.18 -8.32
C THR A 141 16.07 -4.83 -9.19
N THR A 142 17.27 -5.11 -8.69
CA THR A 142 18.47 -4.82 -9.47
C THR A 142 19.05 -6.06 -10.04
N GLN A 143 18.30 -7.14 -10.08
CA GLN A 143 18.86 -8.34 -10.51
C GLN A 143 19.41 -8.30 -11.89
N GLN A 144 18.89 -7.50 -12.74
CA GLN A 144 19.39 -7.47 -14.07
C GLN A 144 20.86 -7.11 -14.07
N VAL A 145 21.29 -6.37 -13.13
CA VAL A 145 22.64 -5.97 -13.11
C VAL A 145 23.52 -7.16 -12.90
N MET A 146 23.23 -7.92 -11.94
CA MET A 146 24.04 -9.01 -11.70
C MET A 146 23.95 -9.98 -12.76
N GLY A 147 22.83 -10.17 -13.26
CA GLY A 147 22.70 -11.17 -14.22
C GLY A 147 23.63 -10.98 -15.32
N ARG A 148 23.78 -9.81 -15.71
CA ARG A 148 24.55 -9.60 -16.84
C ARG A 148 25.93 -9.82 -16.57
N THR A 149 26.31 -9.44 -15.53
CA THR A 149 27.61 -9.47 -15.33
C THR A 149 28.14 -10.79 -15.56
N GLY A 150 27.46 -11.57 -15.31
CA GLY A 150 28.00 -12.76 -15.44
C GLY A 150 28.55 -12.98 -16.68
N PRO A 151 28.93 -13.18 -17.23
CA PRO A 151 29.28 -13.55 -18.19
C PRO A 151 29.97 -13.51 -18.58
N PRO A 152 30.24 -13.61 -18.72
CA PRO A 152 30.70 -13.86 -19.29
C PRO A 152 31.26 -14.50 -19.46
#